data_af91dff688ae6e6a360d6b1bdce915c5
#
_entry.id   af91dff688ae6e6a360d6b1bdce915c5
#
_cell.length_a   1.000
_cell.length_b   1.000
_cell.length_c   1.000
_cell.angle_alpha   90.00
_cell.angle_beta   90.00
_cell.angle_gamma   90.00
#
_symmetry.space_group_name_H-M   'P 1'
#
loop_
_entity.id
_entity.type
_entity.pdbx_description
1 polymer ?
#
loop_
_entity_poly.entity_id
_entity_poly.type
_entity_poly.pdbx_seq_one_letter_code
_entity_poly.pdbx_strand_id
1 'polypeptide(L)'
;MQDETVHEDAPEFEEFVEAEMKGLAERAHAAGICLDCLSDRLLVELVAGLVRSGASAADILNMVADGLDEAEDEDDGNGRRGRHMH
;
A
#
# COMPACT_ATOMS: atom_id res chain seq x y z
N MET A 1 -16.01 -20.53 17.75
CA MET A 1 -15.50 -20.40 16.38
C MET A 1 -14.17 -19.67 16.39
N GLN A 2 -13.19 -20.27 15.83
CA GLN A 2 -11.87 -19.68 15.77
C GLN A 2 -11.75 -18.73 14.59
N ASP A 3 -11.16 -17.60 14.86
CA ASP A 3 -10.81 -16.67 13.81
C ASP A 3 -9.34 -16.91 13.45
N GLU A 4 -9.10 -17.52 12.30
CA GLU A 4 -7.74 -17.81 11.87
C GLU A 4 -7.18 -16.73 10.96
N THR A 5 -7.92 -15.66 10.81
CA THR A 5 -7.47 -14.54 9.99
C THR A 5 -6.30 -13.83 10.66
N VAL A 6 -5.27 -13.59 9.89
CA VAL A 6 -4.11 -12.84 10.38
C VAL A 6 -4.39 -11.36 10.20
N HIS A 7 -4.22 -10.61 11.27
CA HIS A 7 -4.51 -9.19 11.24
C HIS A 7 -3.22 -8.38 11.22
N GLU A 8 -3.37 -7.08 10.96
CA GLU A 8 -2.22 -6.24 10.63
C GLU A 8 -1.21 -6.10 11.77
N ASP A 9 -1.58 -6.47 12.99
CA ASP A 9 -0.65 -6.37 14.12
C ASP A 9 0.23 -7.61 14.26
N ALA A 10 0.04 -8.61 13.41
CA ALA A 10 0.82 -9.84 13.47
C ALA A 10 2.02 -9.75 12.53
N PRO A 11 3.18 -10.31 12.96
CA PRO A 11 4.34 -10.29 12.06
C PRO A 11 4.12 -11.03 10.75
N GLU A 12 3.30 -12.07 10.76
CA GLU A 12 2.99 -12.80 9.54
C GLU A 12 2.31 -11.90 8.51
N PHE A 13 1.52 -10.95 8.99
CA PHE A 13 0.83 -10.03 8.09
C PHE A 13 1.83 -9.18 7.32
N GLU A 14 2.81 -8.63 8.02
CA GLU A 14 3.83 -7.81 7.37
C GLU A 14 4.64 -8.61 6.36
N GLU A 15 4.98 -9.84 6.71
CA GLU A 15 5.72 -10.69 5.80
C GLU A 15 4.91 -10.98 4.55
N PHE A 16 3.62 -11.22 4.72
CA PHE A 16 2.75 -11.48 3.59
C PHE A 16 2.68 -10.26 2.67
N VAL A 17 2.50 -9.08 3.26
CA VAL A 17 2.40 -7.86 2.47
C VAL A 17 3.67 -7.64 1.67
N GLU A 18 4.82 -7.79 2.31
CA GLU A 18 6.10 -7.59 1.61
C GLU A 18 6.26 -8.57 0.47
N ALA A 19 5.91 -9.83 0.71
CA ALA A 19 6.03 -10.85 -0.32
C ALA A 19 5.10 -10.56 -1.50
N GLU A 20 3.87 -10.12 -1.19
CA GLU A 20 2.92 -9.82 -2.25
C GLU A 20 3.35 -8.61 -3.07
N MET A 21 3.85 -7.58 -2.42
CA MET A 21 4.30 -6.40 -3.13
C MET A 21 5.47 -6.73 -4.05
N LYS A 22 6.42 -7.51 -3.54
CA LYS A 22 7.55 -7.92 -4.36
C LYS A 22 7.10 -8.79 -5.53
N GLY A 23 6.21 -9.74 -5.25
CA GLY A 23 5.71 -10.62 -6.31
C GLY A 23 4.95 -9.87 -7.37
N LEU A 24 4.17 -8.88 -6.96
CA LEU A 24 3.42 -8.07 -7.90
C LEU A 24 4.36 -7.34 -8.84
N ALA A 25 5.40 -6.72 -8.29
CA ALA A 25 6.36 -6.00 -9.11
C ALA A 25 7.07 -6.93 -10.09
N GLU A 26 7.44 -8.12 -9.62
CA GLU A 26 8.12 -9.10 -10.47
C GLU A 26 7.21 -9.60 -11.58
N ARG A 27 5.94 -9.85 -11.25
CA ARG A 27 5.00 -10.32 -12.26
C ARG A 27 4.72 -9.24 -13.29
N ALA A 28 4.61 -8.00 -12.86
CA ALA A 28 4.39 -6.90 -13.80
C ALA A 28 5.58 -6.75 -14.73
N HIS A 29 6.79 -6.84 -14.18
CA HIS A 29 7.99 -6.74 -14.98
C HIS A 29 8.05 -7.87 -16.01
N ALA A 30 7.78 -9.09 -15.58
CA ALA A 30 7.83 -10.24 -16.46
C ALA A 30 6.80 -10.16 -17.58
N ALA A 31 5.66 -9.54 -17.30
CA ALA A 31 4.60 -9.39 -18.29
C ALA A 31 4.77 -8.14 -19.16
N GLY A 32 5.76 -7.33 -18.87
CA GLY A 32 5.97 -6.12 -19.64
C GLY A 32 4.97 -5.04 -19.33
N ILE A 33 4.41 -5.05 -18.12
CA ILE A 33 3.38 -4.11 -17.72
C ILE A 33 4.03 -2.96 -16.97
N CYS A 34 3.61 -1.74 -17.30
CA CYS A 34 4.09 -0.54 -16.62
C CYS A 34 3.67 -0.60 -15.15
N LEU A 35 4.65 -0.59 -14.25
CA LEU A 35 4.36 -0.70 -12.82
C LEU A 35 3.61 0.53 -12.31
N ASP A 36 3.97 1.71 -12.78
CA ASP A 36 3.27 2.92 -12.36
C ASP A 36 1.80 2.88 -12.77
N CYS A 37 1.53 2.44 -14.00
CA CYS A 37 0.16 2.34 -14.48
C CYS A 37 -0.61 1.32 -13.66
N LEU A 38 0.04 0.21 -13.37
CA LEU A 38 -0.61 -0.84 -12.58
C LEU A 38 -0.91 -0.34 -11.19
N SER A 39 0.02 0.37 -10.56
CA SER A 39 -0.18 0.89 -9.22
C SER A 39 -1.34 1.86 -9.18
N ASP A 40 -1.44 2.75 -10.17
CA ASP A 40 -2.55 3.69 -10.24
C ASP A 40 -3.88 2.95 -10.33
N ARG A 41 -3.93 1.95 -11.19
CA ARG A 41 -5.18 1.22 -11.38
C ARG A 41 -5.55 0.43 -10.14
N LEU A 42 -4.55 -0.21 -9.50
CA LEU A 42 -4.81 -0.95 -8.29
C LEU A 42 -5.33 -0.06 -7.20
N LEU A 43 -4.76 1.13 -7.07
CA LEU A 43 -5.23 2.06 -6.05
C LEU A 43 -6.70 2.40 -6.27
N VAL A 44 -7.08 2.70 -7.51
CA VAL A 44 -8.46 3.01 -7.82
C VAL A 44 -9.36 1.83 -7.47
N GLU A 45 -8.95 0.63 -7.86
CA GLU A 45 -9.78 -0.56 -7.63
C GLU A 45 -9.90 -0.86 -6.15
N LEU A 46 -8.81 -0.67 -5.40
CA LEU A 46 -8.85 -0.90 -3.96
C LEU A 46 -9.76 0.10 -3.26
N VAL A 47 -9.68 1.36 -3.66
CA VAL A 47 -10.57 2.38 -3.09
C VAL A 47 -12.02 2.03 -3.38
N ALA A 48 -12.31 1.66 -4.62
CA ALA A 48 -13.66 1.29 -4.99
C ALA A 48 -14.15 0.10 -4.16
N GLY A 49 -13.28 -0.88 -3.96
CA GLY A 49 -13.63 -2.04 -3.14
C GLY A 49 -13.91 -1.68 -1.71
N LEU A 50 -13.10 -0.77 -1.15
CA LEU A 50 -13.29 -0.33 0.22
C LEU A 50 -14.63 0.38 0.38
N VAL A 51 -14.97 1.24 -0.57
CA VAL A 51 -16.25 1.94 -0.52
C VAL A 51 -17.40 0.95 -0.57
N ARG A 52 -17.30 -0.05 -1.45
CA ARG A 52 -18.35 -1.06 -1.56
C ARG A 52 -18.50 -1.87 -0.28
N SER A 53 -17.42 -2.03 0.48
CA SER A 53 -17.49 -2.78 1.73
C SER A 53 -17.83 -1.89 2.93
N GLY A 54 -18.09 -0.60 2.71
CA GLY A 54 -18.60 0.27 3.75
C GLY A 54 -17.64 1.29 4.31
N ALA A 55 -16.43 1.37 3.77
CA ALA A 55 -15.48 2.35 4.27
C ALA A 55 -15.92 3.76 3.87
N SER A 56 -15.72 4.71 4.77
CA SER A 56 -16.05 6.09 4.50
C SER A 56 -14.87 6.78 3.82
N ALA A 57 -15.17 7.93 3.22
CA ALA A 57 -14.10 8.73 2.62
C ALA A 57 -13.05 9.10 3.66
N ALA A 58 -13.50 9.40 4.88
CA ALA A 58 -12.55 9.76 5.95
C ALA A 58 -11.61 8.59 6.26
N ASP A 59 -12.16 7.38 6.29
CA ASP A 59 -11.34 6.20 6.54
C ASP A 59 -10.29 6.03 5.46
N ILE A 60 -10.70 6.21 4.20
CA ILE A 60 -9.79 6.03 3.08
C ILE A 60 -8.71 7.09 3.10
N LEU A 61 -9.07 8.33 3.40
CA LEU A 61 -8.09 9.40 3.46
C LEU A 61 -7.10 9.16 4.60
N ASN A 62 -7.55 8.59 5.71
CA ASN A 62 -6.64 8.23 6.80
C ASN A 62 -5.64 7.17 6.35
N MET A 63 -6.09 6.20 5.56
CA MET A 63 -5.17 5.18 5.04
C MET A 63 -4.13 5.81 4.13
N VAL A 64 -4.55 6.77 3.30
CA VAL A 64 -3.61 7.47 2.43
C VAL A 64 -2.59 8.23 3.26
N ALA A 65 -3.06 8.91 4.31
CA ALA A 65 -2.17 9.66 5.19
C ALA A 65 -1.15 8.74 5.85
N ASP A 66 -1.60 7.57 6.30
CA ASP A 66 -0.69 6.60 6.91
C ASP A 66 0.38 6.17 5.92
N GLY A 67 -0.02 5.95 4.66
CA GLY A 67 0.95 5.56 3.64
C GLY A 67 1.97 6.65 3.39
N LEU A 68 1.52 7.89 3.36
CA LEU A 68 2.43 9.01 3.15
C LEU A 68 3.40 9.14 4.31
N ASP A 69 2.91 8.96 5.54
CA ASP A 69 3.77 9.02 6.71
C ASP A 69 4.82 7.91 6.66
N GLU A 70 4.41 6.73 6.27
CA GLU A 70 5.34 5.61 6.21
C GLU A 70 6.44 5.87 5.19
N ALA A 71 6.07 6.41 4.03
CA ALA A 71 7.05 6.71 3.00
C ALA A 71 8.01 7.79 3.46
N GLU A 72 7.51 8.78 4.18
CA GLU A 72 8.36 9.84 4.67
C GLU A 72 9.35 9.34 5.70
N ASP A 73 8.92 8.41 6.54
CA ASP A 73 9.82 7.82 7.53
C ASP A 73 10.97 7.09 6.86
N GLU A 74 10.69 6.41 5.78
CA GLU A 74 11.73 5.69 5.06
C GLU A 74 12.71 6.65 4.39
N ASP A 75 12.20 7.76 3.91
CA ASP A 75 13.02 8.75 3.25
C ASP A 75 13.82 9.58 4.23
N ASP A 76 13.40 9.59 5.47
CA ASP A 76 14.00 10.45 6.47
C ASP A 76 15.51 10.25 6.56
N GLY A 77 15.93 9.03 6.41
CA GLY A 77 17.36 8.74 6.45
C GLY A 77 18.12 9.33 5.30
N ASN A 78 17.45 9.64 4.20
CA ASN A 78 18.08 10.19 3.02
C ASN A 78 18.19 11.69 3.07
N GLY A 79 17.46 12.24 3.84
CA GLY A 79 17.45 13.66 3.91
C GLY A 79 16.78 14.27 2.77
N ARG A 80 16.65 14.25 2.46
CA ARG A 80 16.09 14.62 1.55
C ARG A 80 15.60 15.55 1.20
N ARG A 81 15.58 15.66 1.01
CA ARG A 81 15.31 16.26 0.55
C ARG A 81 14.47 16.97 0.40
N GLY A 82 14.35 17.22 0.41
CA GLY A 82 13.68 17.82 0.35
C GLY A 82 12.78 18.00 -0.24
N ARG A 83 12.51 17.89 -0.38
CA ARG A 83 11.76 18.02 -0.85
C ARG A 83 11.05 18.61 -0.71
N HIS A 84 10.83 18.67 -0.67
CA HIS A 84 10.15 18.93 -0.62
C HIS A 84 9.52 19.56 -0.62
N MET A 85 9.21 19.72 -0.53
CA MET A 85 8.68 20.06 -0.55
C MET A 85 8.38 20.58 -0.49
N HIS A 86 8.03 20.69 -0.42
CA HIS A 86 7.80 20.93 -0.41
C HIS A 86 7.65 21.37 -0.34
#